data_7e6b839fdd78d82ae9234a69b95b95af
#
_entry.id   7e6b839fdd78d82ae9234a69b95b95af
#
_cell.length_a   1.000
_cell.length_b   1.000
_cell.length_c   1.000
_cell.angle_alpha   90.00
_cell.angle_beta   90.00
_cell.angle_gamma   90.00
#
_symmetry.space_group_name_H-M   'P 1'
#
loop_
_entity.id
_entity.type
_entity.pdbx_description
1 polymer ?
#
loop_
_entity_poly.entity_id
_entity_poly.type
_entity_poly.pdbx_seq_one_letter_code
_entity_poly.pdbx_strand_id
1 'polypeptide(L)'
;MNIKLILASVLLLSGSAVHADVLDDIKPLQQRWAEVNYQLDEGQRESAFEALLQQADAVVQANTDKAEAYIWRGIIASSYAGAKGGLGALSLTKQSKADLEQAIALDDTALQGSAYTSLGVLYYKVPGWPVGFGSDKKARAMLTKAVELNPQGIDPNYFYAEFLLEERDYKAAMRYLELAKHAPARPDRLLADSGRQQEIAALERKLTKKLK
;
A
#
# COMPACT_ATOMS: atom_id res chain seq x y z
N MET A 1 0.98 32.02 69.35
CA MET A 1 1.97 31.40 68.41
C MET A 1 1.16 30.80 67.28
N ASN A 2 1.02 31.56 66.17
CA ASN A 2 0.14 31.22 65.06
C ASN A 2 0.96 30.51 63.96
N ILE A 3 0.71 29.21 63.77
CA ILE A 3 1.30 28.43 62.68
C ILE A 3 0.39 28.58 61.48
N LYS A 4 0.86 29.31 60.45
CA LYS A 4 0.20 29.38 59.11
C LYS A 4 0.57 28.13 58.31
N LEU A 5 -0.41 27.25 58.07
CA LEU A 5 -0.31 26.16 57.12
C LEU A 5 -0.33 26.76 55.69
N ILE A 6 0.75 26.58 54.94
CA ILE A 6 0.81 26.88 53.52
C ILE A 6 0.44 25.60 52.76
N LEU A 7 -0.77 25.56 52.19
CA LEU A 7 -1.18 24.53 51.24
C LEU A 7 -0.51 24.84 49.90
N ALA A 8 0.46 24.02 49.51
CA ALA A 8 1.03 24.05 48.17
C ALA A 8 0.12 23.24 47.22
N SER A 9 -0.64 23.94 46.37
CA SER A 9 -1.43 23.32 45.31
C SER A 9 -0.49 22.87 44.19
N VAL A 10 -0.29 21.55 44.07
CA VAL A 10 0.40 20.97 42.93
C VAL A 10 -0.59 20.93 41.75
N LEU A 11 -0.41 21.81 40.77
CA LEU A 11 -1.14 21.79 39.51
C LEU A 11 -0.57 20.64 38.68
N LEU A 12 -1.26 19.52 38.59
CA LEU A 12 -0.98 18.47 37.62
C LEU A 12 -1.41 18.97 36.21
N LEU A 13 -0.45 19.45 35.43
CA LEU A 13 -0.61 19.67 34.00
C LEU A 13 -0.77 18.31 33.34
N SER A 14 -2.00 17.85 33.15
CA SER A 14 -2.32 16.77 32.22
C SER A 14 -2.06 17.26 30.81
N GLY A 15 -0.85 17.05 30.32
CA GLY A 15 -0.53 17.24 28.91
C GLY A 15 -1.34 16.22 28.11
N SER A 16 -2.44 16.65 27.47
CA SER A 16 -3.08 15.87 26.43
C SER A 16 -2.04 15.73 25.31
N ALA A 17 -1.47 14.54 25.15
CA ALA A 17 -0.71 14.21 23.95
C ALA A 17 -1.67 14.41 22.77
N VAL A 18 -1.43 15.43 21.96
CA VAL A 18 -2.08 15.57 20.66
C VAL A 18 -1.59 14.34 19.87
N HIS A 19 -2.42 13.31 19.76
CA HIS A 19 -2.15 12.23 18.81
C HIS A 19 -2.25 12.86 17.44
N ALA A 20 -1.12 12.95 16.72
CA ALA A 20 -1.12 13.25 15.32
C ALA A 20 -2.01 12.23 14.61
N ASP A 21 -2.81 12.69 13.64
CA ASP A 21 -3.63 11.78 12.82
C ASP A 21 -2.65 10.86 12.07
N VAL A 22 -2.88 9.55 12.09
CA VAL A 22 -2.06 8.58 11.36
C VAL A 22 -1.96 8.94 9.86
N LEU A 23 -2.97 9.62 9.32
CA LEU A 23 -2.95 10.13 7.95
C LEU A 23 -1.85 11.17 7.72
N ASP A 24 -1.55 12.01 8.71
CA ASP A 24 -0.44 12.95 8.64
C ASP A 24 0.91 12.23 8.72
N ASP A 25 1.02 11.15 9.53
CA ASP A 25 2.25 10.37 9.65
C ASP A 25 2.56 9.55 8.39
N ILE A 26 1.55 9.03 7.70
CA ILE A 26 1.76 8.27 6.45
C ILE A 26 1.94 9.14 5.21
N LYS A 27 1.51 10.39 5.23
CA LYS A 27 1.59 11.29 4.06
C LYS A 27 3.01 11.46 3.51
N PRO A 28 4.06 11.68 4.33
CA PRO A 28 5.44 11.70 3.84
C PRO A 28 5.88 10.37 3.20
N LEU A 29 5.43 9.23 3.76
CA LEU A 29 5.72 7.92 3.18
C LEU A 29 5.10 7.76 1.79
N GLN A 30 3.86 8.24 1.61
CA GLN A 30 3.14 8.21 0.34
C GLN A 30 3.85 9.04 -0.74
N GLN A 31 4.27 10.24 -0.37
CA GLN A 31 4.98 11.15 -1.28
C GLN A 31 6.32 10.55 -1.69
N ARG A 32 7.12 10.11 -0.72
CA ARG A 32 8.43 9.52 -0.98
C ARG A 32 8.34 8.22 -1.77
N TRP A 33 7.34 7.37 -1.50
CA TRP A 33 7.10 6.17 -2.28
C TRP A 33 6.86 6.50 -3.77
N ALA A 34 6.05 7.52 -4.06
CA ALA A 34 5.78 7.93 -5.44
C ALA A 34 7.04 8.47 -6.14
N GLU A 35 7.87 9.26 -5.44
CA GLU A 35 9.15 9.72 -5.97
C GLU A 35 10.08 8.54 -6.30
N VAL A 36 10.25 7.62 -5.35
CA VAL A 36 11.13 6.45 -5.55
C VAL A 36 10.64 5.59 -6.71
N ASN A 37 9.32 5.37 -6.79
CA ASN A 37 8.73 4.48 -7.77
C ASN A 37 8.74 5.06 -9.20
N TYR A 38 8.52 6.38 -9.34
CA TYR A 38 8.25 7.01 -10.62
C TYR A 38 9.30 8.03 -11.09
N GLN A 39 10.18 8.50 -10.22
CA GLN A 39 11.18 9.52 -10.58
C GLN A 39 12.63 9.06 -10.46
N LEU A 40 12.93 8.05 -9.61
CA LEU A 40 14.28 7.56 -9.47
C LEU A 40 14.62 6.53 -10.54
N ASP A 41 15.89 6.55 -10.96
CA ASP A 41 16.46 5.50 -11.81
C ASP A 41 16.43 4.14 -11.09
N GLU A 42 16.30 3.06 -11.85
CA GLU A 42 16.18 1.70 -11.34
C GLU A 42 17.30 1.33 -10.35
N GLY A 43 18.54 1.72 -10.64
CA GLY A 43 19.71 1.45 -9.78
C GLY A 43 19.69 2.19 -8.42
N GLN A 44 18.84 3.19 -8.26
CA GLN A 44 18.70 3.95 -7.01
C GLN A 44 17.54 3.48 -6.14
N ARG A 45 16.60 2.71 -6.72
CA ARG A 45 15.34 2.36 -6.04
C ARG A 45 15.55 1.44 -4.85
N GLU A 46 16.47 0.48 -4.94
CA GLU A 46 16.70 -0.49 -3.86
C GLU A 46 17.07 0.23 -2.56
N SER A 47 18.13 1.05 -2.56
CA SER A 47 18.58 1.79 -1.37
C SER A 47 17.55 2.82 -0.88
N ALA A 48 16.83 3.46 -1.81
CA ALA A 48 15.79 4.43 -1.47
C ALA A 48 14.58 3.76 -0.79
N PHE A 49 14.16 2.58 -1.26
CA PHE A 49 13.09 1.82 -0.59
C PHE A 49 13.54 1.24 0.75
N GLU A 50 14.81 0.83 0.89
CA GLU A 50 15.34 0.40 2.19
C GLU A 50 15.25 1.50 3.24
N ALA A 51 15.69 2.70 2.90
CA ALA A 51 15.58 3.86 3.80
C ALA A 51 14.11 4.23 4.09
N LEU A 52 13.23 4.12 3.10
CA LEU A 52 11.81 4.40 3.27
C LEU A 52 11.11 3.35 4.15
N LEU A 53 11.52 2.09 4.07
CA LEU A 53 11.00 1.02 4.94
C LEU A 53 11.34 1.28 6.41
N GLN A 54 12.57 1.77 6.72
CA GLN A 54 12.95 2.17 8.07
C GLN A 54 12.07 3.31 8.61
N GLN A 55 11.70 4.27 7.77
CA GLN A 55 10.76 5.32 8.15
C GLN A 55 9.36 4.76 8.43
N ALA A 56 8.89 3.83 7.60
CA ALA A 56 7.62 3.16 7.81
C ALA A 56 7.60 2.30 9.08
N ASP A 57 8.73 1.69 9.47
CA ASP A 57 8.87 0.98 10.74
C ASP A 57 8.64 1.92 11.93
N ALA A 58 9.18 3.14 11.89
CA ALA A 58 8.97 4.12 12.95
C ALA A 58 7.49 4.56 13.03
N VAL A 59 6.82 4.74 11.88
CA VAL A 59 5.39 5.08 11.84
C VAL A 59 4.55 3.95 12.44
N VAL A 60 4.83 2.68 12.12
CA VAL A 60 4.12 1.54 12.73
C VAL A 60 4.36 1.45 14.24
N GLN A 61 5.61 1.70 14.71
CA GLN A 61 5.91 1.70 16.15
C GLN A 61 5.13 2.77 16.92
N ALA A 62 4.90 3.93 16.30
CA ALA A 62 4.11 5.01 16.89
C ALA A 62 2.59 4.77 16.81
N ASN A 63 2.12 3.91 15.88
CA ASN A 63 0.73 3.72 15.51
C ASN A 63 0.36 2.22 15.44
N THR A 64 0.63 1.47 16.50
CA THR A 64 0.47 -0.01 16.52
C THR A 64 -0.97 -0.49 16.42
N ASP A 65 -1.94 0.37 16.64
CA ASP A 65 -3.38 0.11 16.56
C ASP A 65 -4.03 0.66 15.27
N LYS A 66 -3.24 1.21 14.33
CA LYS A 66 -3.72 1.86 13.11
C LYS A 66 -3.43 1.02 11.87
N ALA A 67 -4.49 0.62 11.16
CA ALA A 67 -4.40 -0.16 9.93
C ALA A 67 -3.59 0.55 8.84
N GLU A 68 -3.73 1.86 8.72
CA GLU A 68 -3.09 2.70 7.72
C GLU A 68 -1.55 2.62 7.77
N ALA A 69 -0.99 2.57 8.99
CA ALA A 69 0.45 2.44 9.20
C ALA A 69 0.97 1.11 8.64
N TYR A 70 0.29 0.01 8.96
CA TYR A 70 0.62 -1.32 8.45
C TYR A 70 0.42 -1.43 6.93
N ILE A 71 -0.65 -0.84 6.38
CA ILE A 71 -0.88 -0.79 4.93
C ILE A 71 0.33 -0.16 4.24
N TRP A 72 0.79 1.00 4.71
CA TRP A 72 1.89 1.69 4.04
C TRP A 72 3.23 1.00 4.23
N ARG A 73 3.50 0.42 5.38
CA ARG A 73 4.71 -0.42 5.52
C ARG A 73 4.66 -1.64 4.60
N GLY A 74 3.52 -2.30 4.50
CA GLY A 74 3.31 -3.42 3.59
C GLY A 74 3.51 -3.05 2.11
N ILE A 75 2.96 -1.91 1.65
CA ILE A 75 3.17 -1.40 0.29
C ILE A 75 4.65 -1.10 0.03
N ILE A 76 5.33 -0.43 0.95
CA ILE A 76 6.75 -0.10 0.82
C ILE A 76 7.61 -1.37 0.78
N ALA A 77 7.36 -2.33 1.67
CA ALA A 77 8.07 -3.60 1.71
C ALA A 77 7.88 -4.41 0.42
N SER A 78 6.66 -4.42 -0.17
CA SER A 78 6.41 -5.08 -1.46
C SER A 78 7.14 -4.38 -2.62
N SER A 79 7.17 -3.04 -2.62
CA SER A 79 7.89 -2.28 -3.64
C SER A 79 9.41 -2.48 -3.52
N TYR A 80 9.93 -2.51 -2.28
CA TYR A 80 11.32 -2.85 -2.03
C TYR A 80 11.66 -4.26 -2.50
N ALA A 81 10.78 -5.23 -2.25
CA ALA A 81 10.96 -6.58 -2.76
C ALA A 81 11.08 -6.61 -4.29
N GLY A 82 10.26 -5.83 -5.00
CA GLY A 82 10.33 -5.70 -6.45
C GLY A 82 11.64 -5.08 -6.94
N ALA A 83 12.13 -4.04 -6.26
CA ALA A 83 13.40 -3.38 -6.60
C ALA A 83 14.62 -4.27 -6.31
N LYS A 84 14.61 -5.00 -5.19
CA LYS A 84 15.70 -5.88 -4.76
C LYS A 84 15.82 -7.15 -5.60
N GLY A 85 14.71 -7.78 -5.92
CA GLY A 85 14.69 -9.05 -6.66
C GLY A 85 15.33 -10.23 -5.93
N GLY A 86 15.38 -11.37 -6.62
CA GLY A 86 16.07 -12.57 -6.15
C GLY A 86 15.56 -13.14 -4.81
N LEU A 87 16.39 -13.92 -4.14
CA LEU A 87 16.04 -14.57 -2.85
C LEU A 87 15.81 -13.56 -1.71
N GLY A 88 16.49 -12.42 -1.74
CA GLY A 88 16.31 -11.35 -0.74
C GLY A 88 14.92 -10.74 -0.74
N ALA A 89 14.21 -10.80 -1.86
CA ALA A 89 12.85 -10.29 -1.97
C ALA A 89 11.84 -11.11 -1.16
N LEU A 90 12.07 -12.41 -0.95
CA LEU A 90 11.10 -13.29 -0.28
C LEU A 90 10.83 -12.91 1.19
N SER A 91 11.84 -12.44 1.92
CA SER A 91 11.64 -11.97 3.30
C SER A 91 10.79 -10.71 3.35
N LEU A 92 11.01 -9.79 2.41
CA LEU A 92 10.25 -8.55 2.28
C LEU A 92 8.80 -8.81 1.88
N THR A 93 8.55 -9.75 0.96
CA THR A 93 7.18 -10.13 0.59
C THR A 93 6.43 -10.81 1.75
N LYS A 94 7.13 -11.59 2.60
CA LYS A 94 6.54 -12.17 3.81
C LYS A 94 6.20 -11.09 4.85
N GLN A 95 7.08 -10.12 5.05
CA GLN A 95 6.82 -8.95 5.92
C GLN A 95 5.60 -8.18 5.40
N SER A 96 5.60 -7.82 4.11
CA SER A 96 4.48 -7.13 3.48
C SER A 96 3.16 -7.88 3.68
N LYS A 97 3.16 -9.20 3.46
CA LYS A 97 1.97 -10.03 3.68
C LYS A 97 1.49 -9.96 5.12
N ALA A 98 2.39 -10.10 6.11
CA ALA A 98 2.03 -10.04 7.52
C ALA A 98 1.45 -8.66 7.91
N ASP A 99 2.04 -7.58 7.41
CA ASP A 99 1.55 -6.22 7.64
C ASP A 99 0.15 -6.01 7.06
N LEU A 100 -0.08 -6.44 5.83
CA LEU A 100 -1.38 -6.29 5.17
C LEU A 100 -2.47 -7.16 5.82
N GLU A 101 -2.11 -8.36 6.29
CA GLU A 101 -3.02 -9.21 7.07
C GLU A 101 -3.34 -8.58 8.44
N GLN A 102 -2.35 -7.96 9.10
CA GLN A 102 -2.56 -7.21 10.34
C GLN A 102 -3.46 -5.98 10.12
N ALA A 103 -3.25 -5.25 9.02
CA ALA A 103 -4.09 -4.12 8.66
C ALA A 103 -5.56 -4.54 8.46
N ILE A 104 -5.82 -5.64 7.76
CA ILE A 104 -7.17 -6.19 7.57
C ILE A 104 -7.80 -6.59 8.91
N ALA A 105 -7.00 -7.13 9.84
CA ALA A 105 -7.48 -7.51 11.17
C ALA A 105 -7.83 -6.30 12.04
N LEU A 106 -7.17 -5.16 11.86
CA LEU A 106 -7.43 -3.92 12.59
C LEU A 106 -8.63 -3.16 12.00
N ASP A 107 -8.62 -2.92 10.68
CA ASP A 107 -9.70 -2.28 9.93
C ASP A 107 -9.61 -2.70 8.46
N ASP A 108 -10.52 -3.55 8.02
CA ASP A 108 -10.53 -4.09 6.67
C ASP A 108 -11.01 -3.09 5.60
N THR A 109 -11.56 -1.93 6.04
CA THR A 109 -11.98 -0.83 5.17
C THR A 109 -10.99 0.32 5.09
N ALA A 110 -9.95 0.32 5.92
CA ALA A 110 -8.95 1.38 5.97
C ALA A 110 -8.38 1.70 4.58
N LEU A 111 -8.21 2.99 4.30
CA LEU A 111 -7.77 3.48 2.99
C LEU A 111 -8.55 2.84 1.83
N GLN A 112 -9.86 2.67 2.01
CA GLN A 112 -10.79 2.10 1.02
C GLN A 112 -10.39 0.69 0.56
N GLY A 113 -9.97 -0.16 1.49
CA GLY A 113 -9.58 -1.55 1.21
C GLY A 113 -8.23 -1.71 0.51
N SER A 114 -7.31 -0.73 0.67
CA SER A 114 -5.98 -0.76 0.06
C SER A 114 -5.16 -1.98 0.46
N ALA A 115 -5.37 -2.52 1.67
CA ALA A 115 -4.74 -3.76 2.11
C ALA A 115 -5.11 -4.95 1.21
N TYR A 116 -6.37 -5.06 0.82
CA TYR A 116 -6.82 -6.12 -0.10
C TYR A 116 -6.19 -5.99 -1.49
N THR A 117 -6.10 -4.76 -2.02
CA THR A 117 -5.41 -4.52 -3.30
C THR A 117 -3.98 -5.03 -3.24
N SER A 118 -3.22 -4.59 -2.24
CA SER A 118 -1.79 -4.90 -2.11
C SER A 118 -1.54 -6.38 -1.81
N LEU A 119 -2.37 -7.00 -0.95
CA LEU A 119 -2.29 -8.42 -0.65
C LEU A 119 -2.64 -9.28 -1.87
N GLY A 120 -3.62 -8.85 -2.67
CA GLY A 120 -3.96 -9.47 -3.94
C GLY A 120 -2.79 -9.47 -4.90
N VAL A 121 -2.10 -8.32 -5.04
CA VAL A 121 -0.88 -8.20 -5.85
C VAL A 121 0.20 -9.17 -5.40
N LEU A 122 0.46 -9.26 -4.11
CA LEU A 122 1.43 -10.22 -3.58
C LEU A 122 1.09 -11.66 -3.96
N TYR A 123 -0.18 -12.06 -3.88
CA TYR A 123 -0.58 -13.43 -4.17
C TYR A 123 -0.39 -13.84 -5.63
N TYR A 124 -0.45 -12.94 -6.62
CA TYR A 124 -0.19 -13.32 -8.01
C TYR A 124 1.22 -13.01 -8.49
N LYS A 125 1.96 -12.10 -7.80
CA LYS A 125 3.35 -11.78 -8.18
C LYS A 125 4.39 -12.69 -7.51
N VAL A 126 4.11 -13.17 -6.29
CA VAL A 126 5.03 -14.05 -5.56
C VAL A 126 4.89 -15.47 -6.10
N PRO A 127 6.00 -16.22 -6.30
CA PRO A 127 5.91 -17.61 -6.70
C PRO A 127 5.08 -18.45 -5.72
N GLY A 128 4.39 -19.46 -6.25
CA GLY A 128 3.67 -20.43 -5.44
C GLY A 128 4.59 -21.39 -4.67
N TRP A 129 3.97 -22.29 -3.90
CA TRP A 129 4.69 -23.36 -3.19
C TRP A 129 5.52 -24.23 -4.18
N PRO A 130 6.74 -24.70 -3.82
CA PRO A 130 7.39 -24.60 -2.50
C PRO A 130 8.23 -23.33 -2.27
N VAL A 131 8.37 -22.45 -3.26
CA VAL A 131 9.26 -21.28 -3.21
C VAL A 131 8.67 -20.15 -2.37
N GLY A 132 7.38 -19.88 -2.55
CA GLY A 132 6.67 -18.77 -1.90
C GLY A 132 5.23 -19.14 -1.54
N PHE A 133 4.43 -18.11 -1.35
CA PHE A 133 3.03 -18.24 -0.91
C PHE A 133 2.00 -17.82 -2.00
N GLY A 134 2.45 -17.61 -3.23
CA GLY A 134 1.61 -17.18 -4.34
C GLY A 134 0.41 -18.11 -4.56
N SER A 135 -0.73 -17.53 -4.97
CA SER A 135 -1.97 -18.24 -5.19
C SER A 135 -2.97 -17.39 -5.98
N ASP A 136 -3.24 -17.75 -7.22
CA ASP A 136 -4.19 -17.03 -8.07
C ASP A 136 -5.62 -17.04 -7.48
N LYS A 137 -5.99 -18.14 -6.81
CA LYS A 137 -7.28 -18.22 -6.10
C LYS A 137 -7.39 -17.15 -5.01
N LYS A 138 -6.34 -16.95 -4.20
CA LYS A 138 -6.31 -15.92 -3.15
C LYS A 138 -6.20 -14.53 -3.76
N ALA A 139 -5.38 -14.35 -4.80
CA ALA A 139 -5.27 -13.10 -5.52
C ALA A 139 -6.62 -12.62 -6.03
N ARG A 140 -7.37 -13.50 -6.70
CA ARG A 140 -8.72 -13.19 -7.18
C ARG A 140 -9.66 -12.77 -6.06
N ALA A 141 -9.69 -13.50 -4.95
CA ALA A 141 -10.54 -13.17 -3.81
C ALA A 141 -10.22 -11.80 -3.22
N MET A 142 -8.92 -11.50 -3.03
CA MET A 142 -8.48 -10.21 -2.48
C MET A 142 -8.78 -9.05 -3.44
N LEU A 143 -8.44 -9.18 -4.71
CA LEU A 143 -8.68 -8.14 -5.71
C LEU A 143 -10.18 -7.91 -5.98
N THR A 144 -11.00 -8.95 -5.96
CA THR A 144 -12.46 -8.79 -6.01
C THR A 144 -12.96 -7.97 -4.83
N LYS A 145 -12.51 -8.30 -3.61
CA LYS A 145 -12.88 -7.53 -2.41
C LYS A 145 -12.40 -6.07 -2.48
N ALA A 146 -11.21 -5.83 -3.03
CA ALA A 146 -10.67 -4.49 -3.22
C ALA A 146 -11.55 -3.63 -4.15
N VAL A 147 -11.99 -4.16 -5.29
CA VAL A 147 -12.87 -3.42 -6.21
C VAL A 147 -14.30 -3.27 -5.67
N GLU A 148 -14.77 -4.18 -4.82
CA GLU A 148 -16.04 -4.02 -4.09
C GLU A 148 -16.01 -2.84 -3.12
N LEU A 149 -14.90 -2.70 -2.37
CA LEU A 149 -14.71 -1.62 -1.39
C LEU A 149 -14.42 -0.26 -2.05
N ASN A 150 -13.75 -0.27 -3.20
CA ASN A 150 -13.38 0.95 -3.93
C ASN A 150 -13.61 0.77 -5.45
N PRO A 151 -14.88 0.74 -5.91
CA PRO A 151 -15.20 0.43 -7.30
C PRO A 151 -14.72 1.49 -8.30
N GLN A 152 -14.46 2.72 -7.86
CA GLN A 152 -13.96 3.80 -8.69
C GLN A 152 -12.46 4.09 -8.47
N GLY A 153 -11.78 3.32 -7.62
CA GLY A 153 -10.38 3.54 -7.30
C GLY A 153 -9.46 3.17 -8.46
N ILE A 154 -8.44 4.01 -8.70
CA ILE A 154 -7.46 3.77 -9.77
C ILE A 154 -6.67 2.48 -9.51
N ASP A 155 -6.15 2.29 -8.29
CA ASP A 155 -5.28 1.16 -7.96
C ASP A 155 -6.00 -0.19 -7.96
N PRO A 156 -7.17 -0.38 -7.28
CA PRO A 156 -7.84 -1.67 -7.27
C PRO A 156 -8.27 -2.11 -8.69
N ASN A 157 -8.77 -1.19 -9.50
CA ASN A 157 -9.17 -1.51 -10.87
C ASN A 157 -7.96 -1.82 -11.77
N TYR A 158 -6.86 -1.08 -11.64
CA TYR A 158 -5.63 -1.35 -12.39
C TYR A 158 -5.04 -2.73 -12.05
N PHE A 159 -4.86 -3.04 -10.78
CA PHE A 159 -4.26 -4.30 -10.37
C PHE A 159 -5.17 -5.51 -10.66
N TYR A 160 -6.48 -5.32 -10.59
CA TYR A 160 -7.39 -6.39 -11.01
C TYR A 160 -7.33 -6.61 -12.53
N ALA A 161 -7.21 -5.55 -13.33
CA ALA A 161 -7.01 -5.66 -14.77
C ALA A 161 -5.68 -6.37 -15.11
N GLU A 162 -4.59 -6.04 -14.40
CA GLU A 162 -3.29 -6.68 -14.58
C GLU A 162 -3.36 -8.19 -14.25
N PHE A 163 -3.98 -8.55 -13.13
CA PHE A 163 -4.21 -9.95 -12.75
C PHE A 163 -5.04 -10.69 -13.81
N LEU A 164 -6.13 -10.11 -14.30
CA LEU A 164 -6.97 -10.71 -15.31
C LEU A 164 -6.27 -10.88 -16.67
N LEU A 165 -5.31 -10.00 -17.02
CA LEU A 165 -4.43 -10.21 -18.17
C LEU A 165 -3.57 -11.47 -18.00
N GLU A 166 -3.01 -11.70 -16.80
CA GLU A 166 -2.22 -12.92 -16.52
C GLU A 166 -3.09 -14.17 -16.59
N GLU A 167 -4.34 -14.09 -16.10
CA GLU A 167 -5.36 -15.14 -16.21
C GLU A 167 -5.93 -15.32 -17.63
N ARG A 168 -5.50 -14.51 -18.60
CA ARG A 168 -5.97 -14.50 -20.00
C ARG A 168 -7.45 -14.14 -20.18
N ASP A 169 -8.08 -13.56 -19.20
CA ASP A 169 -9.42 -12.95 -19.32
C ASP A 169 -9.29 -11.51 -19.85
N TYR A 170 -8.90 -11.40 -21.11
CA TYR A 170 -8.57 -10.11 -21.73
C TYR A 170 -9.76 -9.16 -21.81
N LYS A 171 -10.99 -9.69 -21.95
CA LYS A 171 -12.19 -8.86 -22.01
C LYS A 171 -12.52 -8.23 -20.65
N ALA A 172 -12.47 -9.03 -19.60
CA ALA A 172 -12.64 -8.49 -18.24
C ALA A 172 -11.50 -7.56 -17.87
N ALA A 173 -10.24 -7.90 -18.19
CA ALA A 173 -9.10 -7.04 -17.98
C ALA A 173 -9.27 -5.65 -18.61
N MET A 174 -9.71 -5.57 -19.88
CA MET A 174 -9.95 -4.29 -20.54
C MET A 174 -11.06 -3.48 -19.84
N ARG A 175 -12.13 -4.13 -19.38
CA ARG A 175 -13.22 -3.44 -18.67
C ARG A 175 -12.73 -2.78 -17.37
N TYR A 176 -11.95 -3.50 -16.55
CA TYR A 176 -11.39 -2.93 -15.31
C TYR A 176 -10.32 -1.88 -15.59
N LEU A 177 -9.54 -2.04 -16.66
CA LEU A 177 -8.56 -1.04 -17.07
C LEU A 177 -9.22 0.29 -17.48
N GLU A 178 -10.36 0.24 -18.17
CA GLU A 178 -11.14 1.45 -18.49
C GLU A 178 -11.69 2.14 -17.23
N LEU A 179 -12.10 1.37 -16.21
CA LEU A 179 -12.48 1.96 -14.92
C LEU A 179 -11.28 2.66 -14.25
N ALA A 180 -10.10 2.02 -14.25
CA ALA A 180 -8.89 2.63 -13.72
C ALA A 180 -8.50 3.91 -14.46
N LYS A 181 -8.60 3.92 -15.79
CA LYS A 181 -8.27 5.06 -16.65
C LYS A 181 -9.12 6.29 -16.37
N HIS A 182 -10.39 6.07 -16.04
CA HIS A 182 -11.36 7.14 -15.74
C HIS A 182 -11.57 7.39 -14.24
N ALA A 183 -10.72 6.81 -13.39
CA ALA A 183 -10.80 7.02 -11.96
C ALA A 183 -10.62 8.51 -11.60
N PRO A 184 -11.32 9.03 -10.58
CA PRO A 184 -11.14 10.40 -10.13
C PRO A 184 -9.73 10.64 -9.61
N ALA A 185 -9.16 11.81 -9.94
CA ALA A 185 -7.84 12.20 -9.47
C ALA A 185 -7.83 12.36 -7.94
N ARG A 186 -6.69 12.02 -7.33
CA ARG A 186 -6.43 12.19 -5.90
C ARG A 186 -5.55 13.44 -5.70
N PRO A 187 -6.10 14.57 -5.22
CA PRO A 187 -5.36 15.84 -5.17
C PRO A 187 -4.02 15.76 -4.42
N ASP A 188 -3.96 14.95 -3.36
CA ASP A 188 -2.74 14.77 -2.55
C ASP A 188 -1.77 13.71 -3.11
N ARG A 189 -2.09 13.08 -4.24
CA ARG A 189 -1.37 11.94 -4.82
C ARG A 189 -1.05 12.09 -6.30
N LEU A 190 -0.89 13.33 -6.79
CA LEU A 190 -0.76 13.64 -8.23
C LEU A 190 0.39 12.90 -8.93
N LEU A 191 1.54 12.77 -8.28
CA LEU A 191 2.67 12.03 -8.85
C LEU A 191 2.37 10.53 -8.98
N ALA A 192 1.78 9.93 -7.95
CA ALA A 192 1.37 8.53 -7.97
C ALA A 192 0.30 8.28 -9.05
N ASP A 193 -0.67 9.19 -9.19
CA ASP A 193 -1.71 9.10 -10.22
C ASP A 193 -1.12 9.22 -11.62
N SER A 194 -0.21 10.17 -11.84
CA SER A 194 0.49 10.34 -13.13
C SER A 194 1.29 9.07 -13.51
N GLY A 195 2.03 8.50 -12.56
CA GLY A 195 2.75 7.25 -12.77
C GLY A 195 1.81 6.09 -13.09
N ARG A 196 0.72 5.95 -12.35
CA ARG A 196 -0.29 4.91 -12.59
C ARG A 196 -0.95 5.06 -13.95
N GLN A 197 -1.22 6.27 -14.42
CA GLN A 197 -1.76 6.50 -15.77
C GLN A 197 -0.79 6.06 -16.86
N GLN A 198 0.52 6.19 -16.67
CA GLN A 198 1.52 5.66 -17.58
C GLN A 198 1.51 4.12 -17.62
N GLU A 199 1.37 3.48 -16.48
CA GLU A 199 1.24 2.01 -16.39
C GLU A 199 -0.07 1.51 -17.04
N ILE A 200 -1.19 2.22 -16.81
CA ILE A 200 -2.47 1.96 -17.49
C ILE A 200 -2.31 2.00 -19.00
N ALA A 201 -1.68 3.05 -19.56
CA ALA A 201 -1.44 3.16 -20.99
C ALA A 201 -0.53 2.03 -21.53
N ALA A 202 0.44 1.57 -20.72
CA ALA A 202 1.28 0.43 -21.08
C ALA A 202 0.49 -0.89 -21.10
N LEU A 203 -0.38 -1.11 -20.11
CA LEU A 203 -1.23 -2.29 -20.02
C LEU A 203 -2.28 -2.33 -21.14
N GLU A 204 -2.88 -1.17 -21.48
CA GLU A 204 -3.83 -1.02 -22.59
C GLU A 204 -3.22 -1.46 -23.94
N ARG A 205 -1.96 -1.05 -24.21
CA ARG A 205 -1.24 -1.50 -25.40
C ARG A 205 -1.04 -3.01 -25.44
N LYS A 206 -0.75 -3.64 -24.29
CA LYS A 206 -0.62 -5.11 -24.20
C LYS A 206 -1.96 -5.80 -24.46
N LEU A 207 -3.03 -5.35 -23.83
CA LEU A 207 -4.38 -5.92 -23.97
C LEU A 207 -4.91 -5.78 -25.40
N THR A 208 -4.73 -4.61 -26.03
CA THR A 208 -5.15 -4.39 -27.42
C THR A 208 -4.50 -5.37 -28.41
N LYS A 209 -3.23 -5.76 -28.17
CA LYS A 209 -2.54 -6.78 -28.98
C LYS A 209 -3.10 -8.20 -28.74
N LYS A 210 -3.66 -8.48 -27.56
CA LYS A 210 -4.21 -9.79 -27.21
C LYS A 210 -5.67 -9.98 -27.66
N LEU A 211 -6.38 -8.88 -27.89
CA LEU A 211 -7.77 -8.87 -28.35
C LEU A 211 -7.93 -8.84 -29.87
N LYS A 212 -6.83 -8.63 -30.62
CA LYS A 212 -6.74 -8.79 -32.08
C LYS A 212 -6.52 -10.24 -32.47
#